data_213ad7aba2919de76239f4b2b5a79d28
#
_entry.id   213ad7aba2919de76239f4b2b5a79d28
#
_cell.length_a   1.000
_cell.length_b   1.000
_cell.length_c   1.000
_cell.angle_alpha   90.00
_cell.angle_beta   90.00
_cell.angle_gamma   90.00
#
_symmetry.space_group_name_H-M   'P 1'
#
loop_
_entity.id
_entity.type
_entity.pdbx_description
1 polymer ?
#
loop_
_entity_poly.entity_id
_entity_poly.type
_entity_poly.pdbx_seq_one_letter_code
_entity_poly.pdbx_strand_id
1 'polypeptide(L)'
;MRLPCRLLLLLLLPCATAMAAPEHADYDHMYSDCVDRAGTLNNGVVDACSSTTSEHVKAEMNALYKRIHDRLSTQSPQDADRLEQAQKSWLVYRNTHCDLAGAYVGSPMYAFCPMQLNIARLAELRELAGD
;
A
#
# COMPACT_ATOMS: atom_id res chain seq x y z
N MET A 1 0.25 41.97 61.36
CA MET A 1 -0.47 41.56 60.15
C MET A 1 0.51 40.84 59.22
N ARG A 2 0.40 39.48 59.08
CA ARG A 2 1.28 38.66 58.24
C ARG A 2 0.47 38.19 57.02
N LEU A 3 0.83 38.65 55.81
CA LEU A 3 0.25 38.16 54.54
C LEU A 3 0.86 36.78 54.21
N PRO A 4 0.04 35.77 53.80
CA PRO A 4 0.58 34.52 53.29
C PRO A 4 0.87 34.68 51.79
N CYS A 5 2.12 34.39 51.44
CA CYS A 5 2.59 34.28 50.07
C CYS A 5 1.95 33.01 49.43
N ARG A 6 1.00 33.17 48.49
CA ARG A 6 0.44 32.04 47.72
C ARG A 6 1.38 31.74 46.56
N LEU A 7 2.07 30.62 46.69
CA LEU A 7 2.90 30.03 45.63
C LEU A 7 1.99 29.47 44.54
N LEU A 8 1.95 30.15 43.38
CA LEU A 8 1.22 29.68 42.20
C LEU A 8 2.10 28.65 41.47
N LEU A 9 1.76 27.37 41.63
CA LEU A 9 2.45 26.26 40.93
C LEU A 9 1.90 26.20 39.49
N LEU A 10 2.66 26.73 38.51
CA LEU A 10 2.36 26.59 37.09
C LEU A 10 2.69 25.15 36.66
N LEU A 11 1.67 24.33 36.45
CA LEU A 11 1.75 23.02 35.83
C LEU A 11 2.00 23.21 34.33
N LEU A 12 3.28 23.05 33.92
CA LEU A 12 3.64 22.90 32.50
C LEU A 12 3.23 21.51 32.03
N LEU A 13 2.10 21.41 31.32
CA LEU A 13 1.74 20.18 30.58
C LEU A 13 2.70 20.03 29.39
N PRO A 14 3.39 18.90 29.22
CA PRO A 14 4.13 18.62 28.02
C PRO A 14 3.13 18.40 26.86
N CYS A 15 3.21 19.26 25.85
CA CYS A 15 2.50 19.07 24.59
C CYS A 15 3.14 17.86 23.87
N ALA A 16 2.53 16.68 23.98
CA ALA A 16 2.93 15.52 23.21
C ALA A 16 2.57 15.79 21.74
N THR A 17 3.57 16.09 20.92
CA THR A 17 3.40 16.14 19.47
C THR A 17 3.13 14.71 18.99
N ALA A 18 1.86 14.41 18.67
CA ALA A 18 1.50 13.19 17.97
C ALA A 18 2.20 13.22 16.61
N MET A 19 3.20 12.37 16.42
CA MET A 19 3.76 12.12 15.09
C MET A 19 2.67 11.43 14.27
N ALA A 20 2.14 12.12 13.24
CA ALA A 20 1.24 11.51 12.29
C ALA A 20 1.98 10.35 11.60
N ALA A 21 1.32 9.19 11.49
CA ALA A 21 1.84 8.09 10.69
C ALA A 21 2.03 8.58 9.24
N PRO A 22 3.03 8.05 8.51
CA PRO A 22 3.21 8.42 7.12
C PRO A 22 1.93 8.14 6.33
N GLU A 23 1.45 9.15 5.61
CA GLU A 23 0.27 9.01 4.75
C GLU A 23 0.67 8.17 3.54
N HIS A 24 0.11 6.98 3.42
CA HIS A 24 0.32 6.11 2.26
C HIS A 24 -0.56 6.55 1.10
N ALA A 25 -0.04 6.36 -0.14
CA ALA A 25 -0.83 6.63 -1.33
C ALA A 25 -2.09 5.74 -1.37
N ASP A 26 -3.23 6.38 -1.62
CA ASP A 26 -4.52 5.72 -1.80
C ASP A 26 -4.70 5.41 -3.30
N TYR A 27 -4.43 4.17 -3.66
CA TYR A 27 -4.48 3.72 -5.04
C TYR A 27 -5.90 3.43 -5.52
N ASP A 28 -6.83 3.11 -4.63
CA ASP A 28 -8.24 2.97 -4.98
C ASP A 28 -8.81 4.34 -5.38
N HIS A 29 -8.44 5.39 -4.64
CA HIS A 29 -8.78 6.76 -5.00
C HIS A 29 -8.11 7.18 -6.32
N MET A 30 -6.84 6.84 -6.54
CA MET A 30 -6.15 7.14 -7.81
C MET A 30 -6.88 6.53 -9.00
N TYR A 31 -7.32 5.27 -8.89
CA TYR A 31 -8.10 4.61 -9.94
C TYR A 31 -9.47 5.29 -10.15
N SER A 32 -10.23 5.54 -9.08
CA SER A 32 -11.54 6.18 -9.18
C SER A 32 -11.48 7.57 -9.79
N ASP A 33 -10.51 8.39 -9.38
CA ASP A 33 -10.26 9.71 -9.97
C ASP A 33 -9.93 9.66 -11.46
N CYS A 34 -9.19 8.65 -11.89
CA CYS A 34 -8.88 8.45 -13.31
C CYS A 34 -10.16 8.18 -14.11
N VAL A 35 -11.02 7.29 -13.60
CA VAL A 35 -12.31 6.94 -14.23
C VAL A 35 -13.23 8.17 -14.27
N ASP A 36 -13.33 8.91 -13.17
CA ASP A 36 -14.18 10.09 -13.07
C ASP A 36 -13.75 11.20 -14.05
N ARG A 37 -12.44 11.41 -14.20
CA ARG A 37 -11.90 12.37 -15.20
C ARG A 37 -12.17 11.95 -16.64
N ALA A 38 -12.29 10.67 -16.93
CA ALA A 38 -12.63 10.19 -18.25
C ALA A 38 -14.10 10.50 -18.65
N GLY A 39 -14.98 10.75 -17.68
CA GLY A 39 -16.37 11.16 -17.87
C GLY A 39 -17.28 10.08 -18.48
N THR A 40 -16.76 8.91 -18.79
CA THR A 40 -17.49 7.75 -19.31
C THR A 40 -16.83 6.48 -18.85
N LEU A 41 -17.64 5.47 -18.51
CA LEU A 41 -17.14 4.17 -18.11
C LEU A 41 -17.30 3.18 -19.28
N ASN A 42 -16.18 2.70 -19.80
CA ASN A 42 -16.10 1.65 -20.80
C ASN A 42 -14.84 0.81 -20.61
N ASN A 43 -14.73 -0.31 -21.33
CA ASN A 43 -13.60 -1.23 -21.18
C ASN A 43 -12.24 -0.56 -21.40
N GLY A 44 -12.13 0.37 -22.33
CA GLY A 44 -10.88 1.09 -22.61
C GLY A 44 -10.47 2.02 -21.46
N VAL A 45 -11.42 2.70 -20.83
CA VAL A 45 -11.18 3.55 -19.65
C VAL A 45 -10.75 2.68 -18.46
N VAL A 46 -11.46 1.57 -18.21
CA VAL A 46 -11.09 0.62 -17.14
C VAL A 46 -9.66 0.12 -17.37
N ASP A 47 -9.32 -0.31 -18.58
CA ASP A 47 -8.01 -0.81 -18.94
C ASP A 47 -6.92 0.24 -18.71
N ALA A 48 -7.09 1.44 -19.25
CA ALA A 48 -6.12 2.52 -19.13
C ALA A 48 -5.91 2.98 -17.68
N CYS A 49 -6.99 3.20 -16.92
CA CYS A 49 -6.91 3.64 -15.54
C CYS A 49 -6.32 2.56 -14.63
N SER A 50 -6.69 1.29 -14.83
CA SER A 50 -6.13 0.15 -14.09
C SER A 50 -4.64 -0.03 -14.39
N SER A 51 -4.24 0.06 -15.64
CA SER A 51 -2.83 -0.08 -16.04
C SER A 51 -1.98 1.03 -15.42
N THR A 52 -2.40 2.29 -15.52
CA THR A 52 -1.69 3.43 -14.93
C THR A 52 -1.57 3.30 -13.41
N THR A 53 -2.67 3.02 -12.72
CA THR A 53 -2.65 2.81 -11.25
C THR A 53 -1.75 1.64 -10.87
N SER A 54 -1.83 0.52 -11.60
CA SER A 54 -1.02 -0.67 -11.35
C SER A 54 0.49 -0.40 -11.50
N GLU A 55 0.91 0.49 -12.39
CA GLU A 55 2.32 0.88 -12.53
C GLU A 55 2.83 1.59 -11.27
N HIS A 56 2.05 2.52 -10.71
CA HIS A 56 2.39 3.20 -9.45
C HIS A 56 2.45 2.22 -8.28
N VAL A 57 1.45 1.35 -8.14
CA VAL A 57 1.42 0.31 -7.09
C VAL A 57 2.63 -0.61 -7.20
N LYS A 58 2.97 -1.08 -8.40
CA LYS A 58 4.13 -1.96 -8.62
C LYS A 58 5.45 -1.28 -8.25
N ALA A 59 5.60 0.01 -8.57
CA ALA A 59 6.80 0.75 -8.21
C ALA A 59 6.99 0.81 -6.69
N GLU A 60 5.95 1.15 -5.93
CA GLU A 60 6.00 1.16 -4.46
C GLU A 60 6.19 -0.25 -3.89
N MET A 61 5.44 -1.23 -4.40
CA MET A 61 5.54 -2.62 -3.97
C MET A 61 6.97 -3.19 -4.13
N ASN A 62 7.62 -2.89 -5.27
CA ASN A 62 8.99 -3.34 -5.53
C ASN A 62 10.00 -2.67 -4.59
N ALA A 63 9.86 -1.36 -4.36
CA ALA A 63 10.71 -0.63 -3.43
C ALA A 63 10.57 -1.16 -2.00
N LEU A 64 9.34 -1.41 -1.57
CA LEU A 64 9.02 -1.93 -0.24
C LEU A 64 9.50 -3.36 -0.06
N TYR A 65 9.26 -4.24 -1.05
CA TYR A 65 9.78 -5.60 -1.06
C TYR A 65 11.30 -5.60 -0.90
N LYS A 66 12.02 -4.79 -1.70
CA LYS A 66 13.47 -4.69 -1.60
C LYS A 66 13.92 -4.26 -0.21
N ARG A 67 13.29 -3.26 0.38
CA ARG A 67 13.62 -2.76 1.73
C ARG A 67 13.45 -3.86 2.80
N ILE A 68 12.34 -4.60 2.73
CA ILE A 68 12.06 -5.71 3.65
C ILE A 68 13.09 -6.83 3.45
N HIS A 69 13.34 -7.24 2.20
CA HIS A 69 14.28 -8.29 1.86
C HIS A 69 15.71 -7.96 2.32
N ASP A 70 16.20 -6.75 2.07
CA ASP A 70 17.54 -6.31 2.48
C ASP A 70 17.68 -6.35 4.01
N ARG A 71 16.65 -5.89 4.75
CA ARG A 71 16.61 -5.96 6.22
C ARG A 71 16.67 -7.42 6.70
N LEU A 72 15.82 -8.27 6.14
CA LEU A 72 15.77 -9.68 6.53
C LEU A 72 17.05 -10.43 6.16
N SER A 73 17.67 -10.14 5.02
CA SER A 73 18.93 -10.75 4.61
C SER A 73 20.05 -10.56 5.63
N THR A 74 20.00 -9.44 6.39
CA THR A 74 20.97 -9.15 7.44
C THR A 74 20.56 -9.75 8.79
N GLN A 75 19.26 -9.76 9.12
CA GLN A 75 18.76 -10.16 10.44
C GLN A 75 18.42 -11.66 10.52
N SER A 76 17.83 -12.21 9.46
CA SER A 76 17.39 -13.60 9.35
C SER A 76 17.38 -14.03 7.88
N PRO A 77 18.51 -14.51 7.32
CA PRO A 77 18.59 -14.90 5.91
C PRO A 77 17.50 -15.91 5.49
N GLN A 78 17.12 -16.83 6.38
CA GLN A 78 16.06 -17.79 6.11
C GLN A 78 14.69 -17.12 5.91
N ASP A 79 14.42 -16.02 6.61
CA ASP A 79 13.16 -15.28 6.42
C ASP A 79 13.21 -14.44 5.14
N ALA A 80 14.39 -13.99 4.69
CA ALA A 80 14.54 -13.38 3.37
C ALA A 80 14.19 -14.38 2.25
N ASP A 81 14.68 -15.63 2.34
CA ASP A 81 14.35 -16.70 1.39
C ASP A 81 12.84 -17.02 1.41
N ARG A 82 12.23 -17.04 2.59
CA ARG A 82 10.77 -17.27 2.73
C ARG A 82 9.95 -16.12 2.12
N LEU A 83 10.38 -14.87 2.31
CA LEU A 83 9.75 -13.71 1.67
C LEU A 83 9.83 -13.80 0.16
N GLU A 84 11.00 -14.16 -0.39
CA GLU A 84 11.19 -14.34 -1.83
C GLU A 84 10.28 -15.44 -2.39
N GLN A 85 10.21 -16.58 -1.70
CA GLN A 85 9.32 -17.68 -2.10
C GLN A 85 7.85 -17.28 -2.05
N ALA A 86 7.43 -16.57 -1.00
CA ALA A 86 6.07 -16.07 -0.88
C ALA A 86 5.72 -15.09 -2.02
N GLN A 87 6.63 -14.19 -2.38
CA GLN A 87 6.43 -13.24 -3.47
C GLN A 87 6.33 -13.95 -4.82
N LYS A 88 7.17 -14.94 -5.10
CA LYS A 88 7.11 -15.75 -6.32
C LYS A 88 5.78 -16.51 -6.43
N SER A 89 5.33 -17.14 -5.35
CA SER A 89 4.07 -17.88 -5.32
C SER A 89 2.87 -16.95 -5.52
N TRP A 90 2.92 -15.76 -4.91
CA TRP A 90 1.88 -14.75 -5.08
C TRP A 90 1.82 -14.25 -6.53
N LEU A 91 2.95 -14.03 -7.20
CA LEU A 91 2.98 -13.66 -8.63
C LEU A 91 2.32 -14.71 -9.52
N VAL A 92 2.59 -15.99 -9.26
CA VAL A 92 1.95 -17.09 -9.98
C VAL A 92 0.44 -17.07 -9.75
N TYR A 93 0.01 -16.96 -8.50
CA TYR A 93 -1.42 -16.86 -8.18
C TYR A 93 -2.08 -15.67 -8.89
N ARG A 94 -1.52 -14.46 -8.74
CA ARG A 94 -2.08 -13.24 -9.36
C ARG A 94 -2.25 -13.40 -10.86
N ASN A 95 -1.22 -13.85 -11.56
CA ASN A 95 -1.25 -13.95 -13.01
C ASN A 95 -2.30 -14.99 -13.46
N THR A 96 -2.25 -16.20 -12.90
CA THR A 96 -3.18 -17.28 -13.26
C THR A 96 -4.64 -16.90 -12.93
N HIS A 97 -4.87 -16.31 -11.74
CA HIS A 97 -6.22 -15.91 -11.33
C HIS A 97 -6.78 -14.81 -12.26
N CYS A 98 -5.97 -13.80 -12.59
CA CYS A 98 -6.42 -12.69 -13.41
C CYS A 98 -6.58 -13.07 -14.90
N ASP A 99 -5.81 -14.02 -15.40
CA ASP A 99 -6.03 -14.61 -16.73
C ASP A 99 -7.39 -15.31 -16.79
N LEU A 100 -7.75 -16.07 -15.76
CA LEU A 100 -9.07 -16.70 -15.66
C LEU A 100 -10.18 -15.65 -15.54
N ALA A 101 -9.98 -14.59 -14.73
CA ALA A 101 -10.94 -13.52 -14.60
C ALA A 101 -11.17 -12.80 -15.95
N GLY A 102 -10.11 -12.50 -16.69
CA GLY A 102 -10.20 -11.92 -18.03
C GLY A 102 -10.96 -12.83 -19.02
N ALA A 103 -10.69 -14.14 -18.97
CA ALA A 103 -11.32 -15.10 -19.87
C ALA A 103 -12.80 -15.38 -19.57
N TYR A 104 -13.18 -15.41 -18.29
CA TYR A 104 -14.53 -15.89 -17.88
C TYR A 104 -15.46 -14.77 -17.36
N VAL A 105 -14.90 -13.65 -16.88
CA VAL A 105 -15.71 -12.50 -16.41
C VAL A 105 -15.77 -11.41 -17.48
N GLY A 106 -14.66 -11.13 -18.15
CA GLY A 106 -14.62 -10.18 -19.25
C GLY A 106 -13.28 -9.46 -19.40
N SER A 107 -13.01 -8.93 -20.58
CA SER A 107 -11.74 -8.33 -20.97
C SER A 107 -11.19 -7.23 -20.03
N PRO A 108 -12.01 -6.36 -19.40
CA PRO A 108 -11.47 -5.38 -18.45
C PRO A 108 -10.72 -6.00 -17.29
N MET A 109 -11.02 -7.25 -16.93
CA MET A 109 -10.37 -7.96 -15.82
C MET A 109 -8.89 -8.28 -16.08
N TYR A 110 -8.43 -8.29 -17.34
CA TYR A 110 -7.00 -8.46 -17.63
C TYR A 110 -6.12 -7.34 -17.05
N ALA A 111 -6.66 -6.12 -16.90
CA ALA A 111 -5.97 -5.00 -16.28
C ALA A 111 -6.46 -4.71 -14.85
N PHE A 112 -7.78 -4.75 -14.63
CA PHE A 112 -8.38 -4.42 -13.33
C PHE A 112 -8.01 -5.41 -12.23
N CYS A 113 -8.06 -6.71 -12.49
CA CYS A 113 -7.75 -7.74 -11.52
C CYS A 113 -6.29 -7.66 -11.02
N PRO A 114 -5.26 -7.56 -11.89
CA PRO A 114 -3.88 -7.40 -11.40
C PRO A 114 -3.68 -6.12 -10.59
N MET A 115 -4.34 -5.01 -10.94
CA MET A 115 -4.30 -3.77 -10.17
C MET A 115 -4.80 -4.00 -8.74
N GLN A 116 -6.00 -4.59 -8.60
CA GLN A 116 -6.59 -4.86 -7.28
C GLN A 116 -5.71 -5.79 -6.43
N LEU A 117 -5.19 -6.86 -7.02
CA LEU A 117 -4.30 -7.78 -6.29
C LEU A 117 -2.95 -7.14 -5.94
N ASN A 118 -2.42 -6.24 -6.77
CA ASN A 118 -1.21 -5.48 -6.45
C ASN A 118 -1.45 -4.53 -5.27
N ILE A 119 -2.61 -3.84 -5.20
CA ILE A 119 -2.99 -2.97 -4.08
C ILE A 119 -3.08 -3.79 -2.78
N ALA A 120 -3.76 -4.93 -2.82
CA ALA A 120 -3.87 -5.82 -1.66
C ALA A 120 -2.50 -6.33 -1.19
N ARG A 121 -1.63 -6.74 -2.15
CA ARG A 121 -0.28 -7.20 -1.80
C ARG A 121 0.59 -6.11 -1.20
N LEU A 122 0.47 -4.89 -1.72
CA LEU A 122 1.19 -3.75 -1.16
C LEU A 122 0.80 -3.50 0.29
N ALA A 123 -0.48 -3.60 0.66
CA ALA A 123 -0.93 -3.47 2.04
C ALA A 123 -0.30 -4.53 2.96
N GLU A 124 -0.26 -5.80 2.52
CA GLU A 124 0.41 -6.88 3.27
C GLU A 124 1.91 -6.61 3.46
N LEU A 125 2.59 -6.08 2.45
CA LEU A 125 4.01 -5.73 2.55
C LEU A 125 4.25 -4.54 3.48
N ARG A 126 3.35 -3.54 3.52
CA ARG A 126 3.42 -2.43 4.48
C ARG A 126 3.34 -2.95 5.91
N GLU A 127 2.44 -3.89 6.21
CA GLU A 127 2.37 -4.55 7.53
C GLU A 127 3.70 -5.24 7.89
N LEU A 128 4.32 -5.97 6.95
CA LEU A 128 5.62 -6.63 7.17
C LEU A 128 6.77 -5.61 7.33
N ALA A 129 6.65 -4.46 6.73
CA ALA A 129 7.63 -3.39 6.88
C ALA A 129 7.54 -2.69 8.24
N GLY A 130 6.36 -2.70 8.86
CA GLY A 130 6.03 -1.95 10.06
C GLY A 130 5.71 -0.48 9.76
N ASP A 131 5.20 -0.23 8.55
CA ASP A 131 4.80 1.10 8.08
C ASP A 131 3.35 1.40 8.46
#